data_a84319134ee5802b5a1cdf88f31305d9
#
_entry.id   a84319134ee5802b5a1cdf88f31305d9
#
_cell.length_a   1.000
_cell.length_b   1.000
_cell.length_c   1.000
_cell.angle_alpha   90.00
_cell.angle_beta   90.00
_cell.angle_gamma   90.00
#
_symmetry.space_group_name_H-M   'P 1'
#
loop_
_entity.id
_entity.type
_entity.pdbx_description
1 polymer ?
#
loop_
_entity_poly.entity_id
_entity_poly.type
_entity_poly.pdbx_seq_one_letter_code
_entity_poly.pdbx_strand_id
1 'polypeptide(L)'
;MAIGKNTMNMTRILAALIAAATLAAPMAQAQEATIRKNLGERIPQLQKIDEISRTPINGLWEVRVGTEIIYTDSEGNYLLQGSMIDTKQKKNLTEERVEKLSAIDFDALPVKDAFIIVRGNGKRKLAVFEDPNCSYCKRFERDLQKVDNITIHMFLYPILGGDSPDKSRNVWCAKDKGKAWQDQMVRDQAPANASCDTAAIARNLEFGKKHRITGTPTLFFTDGSRVPGAITTAQVEKYLTDAK
;
A
#
# COMPACT_ATOMS: atom_id res chain seq x y z
N MET A 1 11.40 -67.48 -23.67
CA MET A 1 11.95 -66.18 -23.20
C MET A 1 10.79 -65.17 -23.24
N ALA A 2 10.13 -64.95 -22.12
CA ALA A 2 8.90 -64.16 -22.03
C ALA A 2 9.20 -62.82 -21.31
N ILE A 3 9.04 -61.73 -22.05
CA ILE A 3 9.18 -60.39 -21.49
C ILE A 3 7.81 -59.96 -20.94
N GLY A 4 7.65 -60.04 -19.63
CA GLY A 4 6.46 -59.52 -18.92
C GLY A 4 6.48 -58.00 -18.87
N LYS A 5 5.50 -57.35 -19.50
CA LYS A 5 5.31 -55.91 -19.48
C LYS A 5 4.75 -55.42 -18.12
N ASN A 6 5.55 -54.64 -17.42
CA ASN A 6 5.22 -54.02 -16.15
C ASN A 6 4.53 -52.65 -16.36
N THR A 7 3.35 -52.64 -16.99
CA THR A 7 2.59 -51.41 -17.28
C THR A 7 1.51 -51.08 -16.25
N MET A 8 1.36 -51.90 -15.18
CA MET A 8 0.23 -51.77 -14.26
C MET A 8 0.46 -50.89 -13.04
N ASN A 9 1.69 -50.41 -12.81
CA ASN A 9 2.00 -49.60 -11.61
C ASN A 9 1.86 -48.07 -11.80
N MET A 10 2.03 -47.59 -13.02
CA MET A 10 2.02 -46.12 -13.28
C MET A 10 0.60 -45.51 -13.21
N THR A 11 -0.42 -46.24 -13.68
CA THR A 11 -1.82 -45.78 -13.66
C THR A 11 -2.40 -45.77 -12.23
N ARG A 12 -1.98 -46.69 -11.38
CA ARG A 12 -2.41 -46.72 -9.97
C ARG A 12 -1.78 -45.62 -9.13
N ILE A 13 -0.55 -45.21 -9.42
CA ILE A 13 0.14 -44.09 -8.75
C ILE A 13 -0.48 -42.77 -9.16
N LEU A 14 -0.82 -42.58 -10.45
CA LEU A 14 -1.51 -41.38 -10.92
C LEU A 14 -2.92 -41.24 -10.31
N ALA A 15 -3.68 -42.32 -10.20
CA ALA A 15 -5.01 -42.31 -9.60
C ALA A 15 -4.98 -42.01 -8.10
N ALA A 16 -3.97 -42.45 -7.38
CA ALA A 16 -3.79 -42.18 -5.95
C ALA A 16 -3.40 -40.72 -5.69
N LEU A 17 -2.60 -40.09 -6.56
CA LEU A 17 -2.22 -38.69 -6.46
C LEU A 17 -3.40 -37.72 -6.77
N ILE A 18 -4.27 -38.10 -7.71
CA ILE A 18 -5.48 -37.30 -8.03
C ILE A 18 -6.50 -37.39 -6.89
N ALA A 19 -6.67 -38.56 -6.28
CA ALA A 19 -7.59 -38.76 -5.15
C ALA A 19 -7.13 -38.02 -3.87
N ALA A 20 -5.84 -37.87 -3.63
CA ALA A 20 -5.31 -37.12 -2.50
C ALA A 20 -5.49 -35.60 -2.66
N ALA A 21 -5.39 -35.08 -3.89
CA ALA A 21 -5.60 -33.66 -4.19
C ALA A 21 -7.06 -33.22 -4.03
N THR A 22 -8.03 -34.10 -4.30
CA THR A 22 -9.46 -33.80 -4.18
C THR A 22 -9.98 -33.79 -2.74
N LEU A 23 -9.28 -34.42 -1.79
CA LEU A 23 -9.66 -34.43 -0.38
C LEU A 23 -9.12 -33.24 0.42
N ALA A 24 -8.09 -32.54 -0.04
CA ALA A 24 -7.49 -31.41 0.67
C ALA A 24 -8.30 -30.10 0.53
N ALA A 25 -9.00 -29.91 -0.59
CA ALA A 25 -9.80 -28.72 -0.84
C ALA A 25 -11.02 -28.57 0.12
N PRO A 26 -11.83 -29.59 0.39
CA PRO A 26 -12.97 -29.48 1.30
C PRO A 26 -12.56 -29.21 2.75
N MET A 27 -11.41 -29.67 3.20
CA MET A 27 -10.92 -29.40 4.56
C MET A 27 -10.50 -27.94 4.75
N ALA A 28 -9.90 -27.31 3.75
CA ALA A 28 -9.52 -25.90 3.82
C ALA A 28 -10.76 -24.99 3.88
N GLN A 29 -11.77 -25.28 3.06
CA GLN A 29 -13.03 -24.54 3.07
C GLN A 29 -13.81 -24.71 4.39
N ALA A 30 -13.80 -25.88 4.99
CA ALA A 30 -14.43 -26.12 6.29
C ALA A 30 -13.74 -25.30 7.41
N GLN A 31 -12.42 -25.19 7.39
CA GLN A 31 -11.67 -24.39 8.36
C GLN A 31 -11.93 -22.90 8.15
N GLU A 32 -11.94 -22.40 6.89
CA GLU A 32 -12.30 -21.02 6.59
C GLU A 32 -13.69 -20.66 7.12
N ALA A 33 -14.70 -21.51 6.89
CA ALA A 33 -16.05 -21.31 7.38
C ALA A 33 -16.11 -21.26 8.91
N THR A 34 -15.34 -22.13 9.59
CA THR A 34 -15.25 -22.15 11.06
C THR A 34 -14.62 -20.86 11.59
N ILE A 35 -13.48 -20.43 11.02
CA ILE A 35 -12.81 -19.18 11.42
C ILE A 35 -13.75 -17.99 11.22
N ARG A 36 -14.37 -17.88 10.05
CA ARG A 36 -15.30 -16.79 9.70
C ARG A 36 -16.47 -16.71 10.67
N LYS A 37 -17.08 -17.85 11.00
CA LYS A 37 -18.17 -17.94 11.97
C LYS A 37 -17.71 -17.48 13.35
N ASN A 38 -16.67 -18.10 13.88
CA ASN A 38 -16.21 -17.88 15.25
C ASN A 38 -15.72 -16.46 15.50
N LEU A 39 -14.95 -15.88 14.55
CA LEU A 39 -14.49 -14.50 14.66
C LEU A 39 -15.67 -13.51 14.49
N GLY A 40 -16.56 -13.72 13.53
CA GLY A 40 -17.71 -12.86 13.33
C GLY A 40 -18.71 -12.83 14.49
N GLU A 41 -18.89 -13.96 15.18
CA GLU A 41 -19.73 -14.07 16.38
C GLU A 41 -19.10 -13.43 17.62
N ARG A 42 -17.77 -13.54 17.76
CA ARG A 42 -17.04 -13.11 18.98
C ARG A 42 -16.56 -11.66 18.90
N ILE A 43 -16.29 -11.14 17.71
CA ILE A 43 -15.67 -9.83 17.49
C ILE A 43 -16.55 -9.04 16.49
N PRO A 44 -17.37 -8.08 16.96
CA PRO A 44 -18.30 -7.35 16.09
C PRO A 44 -17.63 -6.63 14.91
N GLN A 45 -16.37 -6.19 15.07
CA GLN A 45 -15.58 -5.54 14.02
C GLN A 45 -15.18 -6.49 12.89
N LEU A 46 -15.21 -7.81 13.12
CA LEU A 46 -14.85 -8.87 12.18
C LEU A 46 -16.04 -9.56 11.54
N GLN A 47 -17.25 -9.00 11.64
CA GLN A 47 -18.43 -9.56 10.95
C GLN A 47 -18.29 -9.57 9.42
N LYS A 48 -17.47 -8.67 8.88
CA LYS A 48 -17.25 -8.53 7.43
C LYS A 48 -15.78 -8.84 7.08
N ILE A 49 -15.42 -10.13 7.15
CA ILE A 49 -14.10 -10.62 6.70
C ILE A 49 -14.14 -10.75 5.18
N ASP A 50 -13.17 -10.13 4.50
CA ASP A 50 -13.08 -10.17 3.03
C ASP A 50 -12.43 -11.46 2.54
N GLU A 51 -11.38 -11.94 3.24
CA GLU A 51 -10.61 -13.11 2.81
C GLU A 51 -10.01 -13.83 4.02
N ILE A 52 -9.95 -15.15 3.95
CA ILE A 52 -9.21 -15.99 4.89
C ILE A 52 -8.31 -16.91 4.07
N SER A 53 -7.02 -16.92 4.34
CA SER A 53 -6.05 -17.72 3.59
C SER A 53 -5.01 -18.37 4.50
N ARG A 54 -4.36 -19.45 3.99
CA ARG A 54 -3.29 -20.12 4.71
C ARG A 54 -2.02 -19.28 4.67
N THR A 55 -1.27 -19.35 5.77
CA THR A 55 0.09 -18.81 5.82
C THR A 55 1.12 -19.92 5.61
N PRO A 56 2.41 -19.57 5.42
CA PRO A 56 3.49 -20.56 5.42
C PRO A 56 3.68 -21.29 6.77
N ILE A 57 3.09 -20.79 7.84
CA ILE A 57 3.14 -21.39 9.18
C ILE A 57 1.94 -22.33 9.34
N ASN A 58 2.19 -23.61 9.57
CA ASN A 58 1.12 -24.58 9.78
C ASN A 58 0.23 -24.18 10.97
N GLY A 59 -1.09 -24.21 10.76
CA GLY A 59 -2.09 -23.90 11.79
C GLY A 59 -2.32 -22.39 11.97
N LEU A 60 -1.56 -21.52 11.29
CA LEU A 60 -1.77 -20.08 11.30
C LEU A 60 -2.46 -19.64 10.00
N TRP A 61 -3.50 -18.84 10.13
CA TRP A 61 -4.32 -18.33 9.04
C TRP A 61 -4.23 -16.81 8.98
N GLU A 62 -4.18 -16.29 7.77
CA GLU A 62 -4.33 -14.85 7.47
C GLU A 62 -5.81 -14.54 7.36
N VAL A 63 -6.25 -13.47 8.03
CA VAL A 63 -7.59 -12.90 7.95
C VAL A 63 -7.47 -11.46 7.47
N ARG A 64 -8.13 -11.15 6.35
CA ARG A 64 -8.12 -9.83 5.74
C ARG A 64 -9.45 -9.11 5.94
N VAL A 65 -9.35 -7.86 6.41
CA VAL A 65 -10.48 -6.92 6.49
C VAL A 65 -10.05 -5.60 5.83
N GLY A 66 -10.51 -5.38 4.62
CA GLY A 66 -10.02 -4.29 3.78
C GLY A 66 -8.55 -4.47 3.41
N THR A 67 -7.70 -3.57 3.87
CA THR A 67 -6.23 -3.65 3.73
C THR A 67 -5.54 -4.10 5.02
N GLU A 68 -6.30 -4.34 6.09
CA GLU A 68 -5.76 -4.84 7.35
C GLU A 68 -5.58 -6.34 7.30
N ILE A 69 -4.42 -6.79 7.79
CA ILE A 69 -4.07 -8.20 7.91
C ILE A 69 -3.90 -8.53 9.39
N ILE A 70 -4.61 -9.54 9.83
CA ILE A 70 -4.49 -10.16 11.14
C ILE A 70 -4.34 -11.67 10.97
N TYR A 71 -3.88 -12.35 12.01
CA TYR A 71 -3.67 -13.79 11.96
C TYR A 71 -4.47 -14.49 13.05
N THR A 72 -4.82 -15.75 12.80
CA THR A 72 -5.58 -16.57 13.75
C THR A 72 -5.19 -18.05 13.65
N ASP A 73 -5.54 -18.82 14.65
CA ASP A 73 -5.47 -20.29 14.59
C ASP A 73 -6.58 -20.88 13.71
N SER A 74 -6.55 -22.18 13.46
CA SER A 74 -7.49 -22.88 12.58
C SER A 74 -8.96 -22.85 13.03
N GLU A 75 -9.24 -22.38 14.24
CA GLU A 75 -10.58 -22.30 14.82
C GLU A 75 -11.01 -20.87 15.15
N GLY A 76 -10.15 -19.87 14.96
CA GLY A 76 -10.46 -18.47 15.29
C GLY A 76 -10.53 -18.21 16.80
N ASN A 77 -9.76 -18.95 17.62
CA ASN A 77 -9.76 -18.75 19.07
C ASN A 77 -8.82 -17.64 19.53
N TYR A 78 -7.76 -17.38 18.76
CA TYR A 78 -6.75 -16.38 19.08
C TYR A 78 -6.54 -15.43 17.92
N LEU A 79 -6.34 -14.14 18.20
CA LEU A 79 -5.94 -13.14 17.21
C LEU A 79 -4.51 -12.68 17.49
N LEU A 80 -3.73 -12.58 16.41
CA LEU A 80 -2.39 -12.03 16.41
C LEU A 80 -2.38 -10.80 15.49
N GLN A 81 -2.00 -9.66 16.03
CA GLN A 81 -1.74 -8.45 15.25
C GLN A 81 -0.23 -8.22 15.20
N GLY A 82 0.32 -8.07 14.01
CA GLY A 82 1.76 -7.88 13.82
C GLY A 82 2.22 -8.30 12.44
N SER A 83 3.54 -8.34 12.26
CA SER A 83 4.17 -8.68 10.99
C SER A 83 4.71 -10.10 11.00
N MET A 84 4.42 -10.84 9.94
CA MET A 84 5.05 -12.12 9.64
C MET A 84 6.30 -11.87 8.80
N ILE A 85 7.47 -12.21 9.35
CA ILE A 85 8.75 -12.01 8.68
C ILE A 85 9.36 -13.35 8.31
N ASP A 86 9.62 -13.56 7.02
CA ASP A 86 10.46 -14.65 6.55
C ASP A 86 11.93 -14.28 6.81
N THR A 87 12.50 -14.90 7.85
CA THR A 87 13.89 -14.61 8.27
C THR A 87 14.94 -15.16 7.31
N LYS A 88 14.59 -16.16 6.49
CA LYS A 88 15.50 -16.71 5.46
C LYS A 88 15.60 -15.78 4.27
N GLN A 89 14.44 -15.30 3.77
CA GLN A 89 14.38 -14.38 2.66
C GLN A 89 14.55 -12.92 3.10
N LYS A 90 14.53 -12.65 4.42
CA LYS A 90 14.55 -11.29 5.02
C LYS A 90 13.42 -10.40 4.48
N LYS A 91 12.22 -10.98 4.33
CA LYS A 91 11.04 -10.32 3.80
C LYS A 91 9.94 -10.21 4.84
N ASN A 92 9.28 -9.06 4.90
CA ASN A 92 8.07 -8.87 5.67
C ASN A 92 6.86 -9.24 4.80
N LEU A 93 6.35 -10.48 4.98
CA LEU A 93 5.25 -11.01 4.17
C LEU A 93 3.94 -10.24 4.39
N THR A 94 3.71 -9.75 5.61
CA THR A 94 2.54 -8.92 5.93
C THR A 94 2.59 -7.60 5.17
N GLU A 95 3.73 -6.93 5.17
CA GLU A 95 3.95 -5.67 4.48
C GLU A 95 3.78 -5.83 2.96
N GLU A 96 4.42 -6.85 2.35
CA GLU A 96 4.24 -7.18 0.93
C GLU A 96 2.76 -7.43 0.58
N ARG A 97 2.01 -8.06 1.49
CA ARG A 97 0.58 -8.31 1.29
C ARG A 97 -0.24 -7.03 1.35
N VAL A 98 0.02 -6.18 2.36
CA VAL A 98 -0.64 -4.87 2.52
C VAL A 98 -0.31 -3.94 1.35
N GLU A 99 0.94 -3.91 0.89
CA GLU A 99 1.35 -3.15 -0.30
C GLU A 99 0.53 -3.57 -1.53
N LYS A 100 0.44 -4.88 -1.82
CA LYS A 100 -0.37 -5.40 -2.93
C LYS A 100 -1.85 -5.04 -2.82
N LEU A 101 -2.43 -5.12 -1.62
CA LEU A 101 -3.83 -4.81 -1.37
C LEU A 101 -4.14 -3.31 -1.44
N SER A 102 -3.16 -2.47 -1.17
CA SER A 102 -3.27 -1.01 -1.17
C SER A 102 -2.75 -0.37 -2.45
N ALA A 103 -2.23 -1.18 -3.38
CA ALA A 103 -1.74 -0.69 -4.67
C ALA A 103 -2.84 0.06 -5.43
N ILE A 104 -2.45 1.16 -6.04
CA ILE A 104 -3.32 1.96 -6.92
C ILE A 104 -2.54 2.16 -8.21
N ASP A 105 -3.17 1.82 -9.33
CA ASP A 105 -2.62 2.13 -10.64
C ASP A 105 -2.26 3.62 -10.71
N PHE A 106 -1.03 3.92 -11.09
CA PHE A 106 -0.54 5.30 -11.16
C PHE A 106 -1.39 6.14 -12.12
N ASP A 107 -1.89 5.55 -13.19
CA ASP A 107 -2.74 6.23 -14.16
C ASP A 107 -4.17 6.48 -13.64
N ALA A 108 -4.58 5.80 -12.57
CA ALA A 108 -5.83 6.06 -11.86
C ALA A 108 -5.76 7.22 -10.87
N LEU A 109 -4.56 7.76 -10.60
CA LEU A 109 -4.39 8.93 -9.74
C LEU A 109 -4.99 10.16 -10.41
N PRO A 110 -5.63 11.08 -9.66
CA PRO A 110 -6.23 12.29 -10.20
C PRO A 110 -5.15 13.36 -10.51
N VAL A 111 -4.24 13.06 -11.44
CA VAL A 111 -3.04 13.89 -11.73
C VAL A 111 -3.35 15.35 -12.11
N LYS A 112 -4.58 15.63 -12.59
CA LYS A 112 -5.06 17.00 -12.84
C LYS A 112 -5.21 17.84 -11.55
N ASP A 113 -5.32 17.17 -10.40
CA ASP A 113 -5.49 17.79 -9.09
C ASP A 113 -4.15 17.88 -8.32
N ALA A 114 -3.05 17.54 -9.01
CA ALA A 114 -1.68 17.73 -8.54
C ALA A 114 -1.03 18.95 -9.22
N PHE A 115 -0.03 19.53 -8.59
CA PHE A 115 0.95 20.33 -9.31
C PHE A 115 2.24 19.52 -9.51
N ILE A 116 3.04 19.95 -10.48
CA ILE A 116 4.19 19.17 -10.95
C ILE A 116 5.49 19.86 -10.57
N ILE A 117 6.44 19.09 -10.04
CA ILE A 117 7.83 19.49 -9.86
C ILE A 117 8.69 18.57 -10.71
N VAL A 118 9.48 19.13 -11.64
CA VAL A 118 10.39 18.38 -12.50
C VAL A 118 11.82 18.65 -12.09
N ARG A 119 12.63 17.60 -11.98
CA ARG A 119 14.08 17.67 -11.78
C ARG A 119 14.79 16.84 -12.84
N GLY A 120 15.90 17.35 -13.35
CA GLY A 120 16.64 16.71 -14.42
C GLY A 120 15.79 16.44 -15.66
N ASN A 121 15.84 15.23 -16.19
CA ASN A 121 15.11 14.85 -17.41
C ASN A 121 13.64 14.46 -17.16
N GLY A 122 13.18 14.40 -15.91
CA GLY A 122 11.81 14.11 -15.53
C GLY A 122 11.27 12.71 -15.90
N LYS A 123 12.11 11.76 -16.30
CA LYS A 123 11.65 10.47 -16.85
C LYS A 123 10.97 9.57 -15.84
N ARG A 124 11.45 9.57 -14.60
CA ARG A 124 10.88 8.76 -13.52
C ARG A 124 9.73 9.51 -12.88
N LYS A 125 8.68 8.83 -12.45
CA LYS A 125 7.50 9.47 -11.88
C LYS A 125 7.29 9.05 -10.44
N LEU A 126 6.86 10.01 -9.63
CA LEU A 126 6.46 9.82 -8.23
C LEU A 126 5.23 10.67 -7.98
N ALA A 127 4.23 10.12 -7.31
CA ALA A 127 3.11 10.90 -6.78
C ALA A 127 3.18 10.91 -5.26
N VAL A 128 2.95 12.07 -4.64
CA VAL A 128 3.06 12.24 -3.18
C VAL A 128 1.88 13.02 -2.66
N PHE A 129 1.21 12.49 -1.64
CA PHE A 129 0.17 13.16 -0.87
C PHE A 129 0.79 13.73 0.41
N GLU A 130 0.78 15.04 0.57
CA GLU A 130 1.46 15.71 1.67
C GLU A 130 0.64 16.85 2.29
N ASP A 131 0.89 17.06 3.59
CA ASP A 131 0.33 18.16 4.37
C ASP A 131 1.43 19.19 4.70
N PRO A 132 1.20 20.49 4.51
CA PRO A 132 2.20 21.54 4.73
C PRO A 132 2.67 21.67 6.18
N ASN A 133 1.93 21.13 7.14
CA ASN A 133 2.30 21.11 8.56
C ASN A 133 2.95 19.79 9.01
N CYS A 134 3.03 18.80 8.12
CA CYS A 134 3.59 17.51 8.44
C CYS A 134 5.12 17.55 8.60
N SER A 135 5.62 17.29 9.80
CA SER A 135 7.07 17.25 10.09
C SER A 135 7.79 16.14 9.32
N TYR A 136 7.15 14.98 9.15
CA TYR A 136 7.69 13.88 8.34
C TYR A 136 7.75 14.25 6.85
N CYS A 137 6.76 14.98 6.33
CA CYS A 137 6.77 15.51 4.97
C CYS A 137 7.93 16.50 4.77
N LYS A 138 8.12 17.42 5.70
CA LYS A 138 9.25 18.37 5.64
C LYS A 138 10.60 17.65 5.62
N ARG A 139 10.76 16.58 6.42
CA ARG A 139 11.98 15.75 6.39
C ARG A 139 12.13 15.04 5.04
N PHE A 140 11.04 14.43 4.56
CA PHE A 140 11.01 13.75 3.27
C PHE A 140 11.36 14.68 2.11
N GLU A 141 10.77 15.88 2.07
CA GLU A 141 11.06 16.88 1.05
C GLU A 141 12.54 17.30 1.02
N ARG A 142 13.19 17.44 2.19
CA ARG A 142 14.65 17.69 2.25
C ARG A 142 15.47 16.53 1.67
N ASP A 143 15.09 15.30 1.94
CA ASP A 143 15.75 14.13 1.37
C ASP A 143 15.47 13.98 -0.12
N LEU A 144 14.26 14.28 -0.55
CA LEU A 144 13.83 14.24 -1.94
C LEU A 144 14.60 15.24 -2.84
N GLN A 145 15.19 16.31 -2.26
CA GLN A 145 16.06 17.24 -3.02
C GLN A 145 17.26 16.53 -3.66
N LYS A 146 17.69 15.38 -3.14
CA LYS A 146 18.82 14.59 -3.62
C LYS A 146 18.45 13.65 -4.77
N VAL A 147 17.15 13.51 -5.07
CA VAL A 147 16.65 12.65 -6.15
C VAL A 147 16.51 13.48 -7.43
N ASP A 148 17.15 13.04 -8.50
CA ASP A 148 17.13 13.70 -9.80
C ASP A 148 16.41 12.87 -10.87
N ASN A 149 16.25 13.42 -12.08
CA ASN A 149 15.61 12.78 -13.23
C ASN A 149 14.18 12.28 -12.91
N ILE A 150 13.41 13.11 -12.20
CA ILE A 150 12.10 12.76 -11.67
C ILE A 150 11.04 13.82 -11.98
N THR A 151 9.83 13.38 -12.27
CA THR A 151 8.60 14.18 -12.27
C THR A 151 7.79 13.82 -11.03
N ILE A 152 7.58 14.79 -10.15
CA ILE A 152 6.83 14.64 -8.91
C ILE A 152 5.43 15.22 -9.10
N HIS A 153 4.39 14.40 -8.94
CA HIS A 153 3.00 14.82 -8.88
C HIS A 153 2.65 15.08 -7.41
N MET A 154 2.62 16.35 -7.02
CA MET A 154 2.39 16.77 -5.64
C MET A 154 0.90 17.02 -5.39
N PHE A 155 0.31 16.23 -4.52
CA PHE A 155 -1.06 16.33 -4.07
C PHE A 155 -1.12 17.00 -2.70
N LEU A 156 -1.68 18.21 -2.63
CA LEU A 156 -1.94 18.85 -1.35
C LEU A 156 -3.04 18.10 -0.61
N TYR A 157 -2.70 17.63 0.59
CA TYR A 157 -3.56 16.75 1.37
C TYR A 157 -3.61 17.20 2.85
N PRO A 158 -4.31 18.33 3.16
CA PRO A 158 -4.31 18.96 4.48
C PRO A 158 -5.21 18.22 5.47
N ILE A 159 -4.69 17.15 6.09
CA ILE A 159 -5.42 16.30 7.06
C ILE A 159 -5.07 16.56 8.52
N LEU A 160 -4.02 17.36 8.80
CA LEU A 160 -3.55 17.59 10.16
C LEU A 160 -4.31 18.72 10.89
N GLY A 161 -5.21 19.42 10.19
CA GLY A 161 -5.97 20.52 10.79
C GLY A 161 -5.17 21.79 10.99
N GLY A 162 -5.62 22.65 11.91
CA GLY A 162 -5.00 23.96 12.13
C GLY A 162 -5.02 24.82 10.88
N ASP A 163 -3.88 25.39 10.52
CA ASP A 163 -3.71 26.22 9.32
C ASP A 163 -3.27 25.44 8.06
N SER A 164 -3.26 24.09 8.10
CA SER A 164 -2.94 23.26 6.92
C SER A 164 -3.81 23.57 5.70
N PRO A 165 -5.15 23.75 5.82
CA PRO A 165 -5.99 24.14 4.69
C PRO A 165 -5.60 25.49 4.09
N ASP A 166 -5.29 26.49 4.93
CA ASP A 166 -4.92 27.84 4.47
C ASP A 166 -3.56 27.82 3.76
N LYS A 167 -2.57 27.14 4.33
CA LYS A 167 -1.26 26.97 3.70
C LYS A 167 -1.37 26.21 2.37
N SER A 168 -2.18 25.15 2.31
CA SER A 168 -2.43 24.40 1.08
C SER A 168 -3.08 25.28 0.01
N ARG A 169 -4.11 26.08 0.38
CA ARG A 169 -4.72 27.07 -0.51
C ARG A 169 -3.67 28.05 -1.03
N ASN A 170 -2.86 28.62 -0.16
CA ASN A 170 -1.85 29.62 -0.53
C ASN A 170 -0.80 29.06 -1.49
N VAL A 171 -0.34 27.80 -1.26
CA VAL A 171 0.55 27.09 -2.20
C VAL A 171 -0.16 26.85 -3.53
N TRP A 172 -1.39 26.32 -3.50
CA TRP A 172 -2.15 26.01 -4.71
C TRP A 172 -2.41 27.23 -5.57
N CYS A 173 -2.68 28.36 -4.95
CA CYS A 173 -2.98 29.62 -5.62
C CYS A 173 -1.73 30.46 -5.95
N ALA A 174 -0.55 30.03 -5.55
CA ALA A 174 0.69 30.70 -5.90
C ALA A 174 0.96 30.65 -7.41
N LYS A 175 1.57 31.70 -7.96
CA LYS A 175 1.99 31.77 -9.38
C LYS A 175 2.96 30.63 -9.71
N ASP A 176 3.89 30.31 -8.81
CA ASP A 176 4.81 29.20 -8.87
C ASP A 176 4.56 28.30 -7.65
N LYS A 177 3.72 27.27 -7.87
CA LYS A 177 3.32 26.32 -6.81
C LYS A 177 4.51 25.51 -6.30
N GLY A 178 5.40 25.10 -7.21
CA GLY A 178 6.59 24.32 -6.86
C GLY A 178 7.52 25.12 -5.96
N LYS A 179 7.78 26.39 -6.29
CA LYS A 179 8.60 27.27 -5.45
C LYS A 179 7.93 27.52 -4.10
N ALA A 180 6.64 27.85 -4.06
CA ALA A 180 5.90 28.09 -2.82
C ALA A 180 5.92 26.85 -1.90
N TRP A 181 5.79 25.66 -2.47
CA TRP A 181 5.91 24.39 -1.74
C TRP A 181 7.31 24.19 -1.16
N GLN A 182 8.35 24.39 -1.97
CA GLN A 182 9.75 24.27 -1.54
C GLN A 182 10.10 25.28 -0.43
N ASP A 183 9.61 26.50 -0.53
CA ASP A 183 9.79 27.54 0.49
C ASP A 183 9.14 27.09 1.83
N GLN A 184 7.90 26.58 1.77
CA GLN A 184 7.18 26.08 2.95
C GLN A 184 7.84 24.83 3.57
N MET A 185 8.20 23.84 2.76
CA MET A 185 8.58 22.52 3.26
C MET A 185 10.07 22.39 3.58
N VAL A 186 10.91 23.08 2.81
CA VAL A 186 12.38 22.95 2.92
C VAL A 186 12.99 24.14 3.64
N ARG A 187 12.47 25.37 3.41
CA ARG A 187 13.03 26.62 3.94
C ARG A 187 12.25 27.20 5.12
N ASP A 188 11.15 26.53 5.53
CA ASP A 188 10.24 26.99 6.58
C ASP A 188 9.70 28.42 6.37
N GLN A 189 9.54 28.82 5.09
CA GLN A 189 8.96 30.10 4.70
C GLN A 189 7.50 29.93 4.33
N ALA A 190 6.60 30.50 5.11
CA ALA A 190 5.17 30.41 4.85
C ALA A 190 4.80 31.00 3.48
N PRO A 191 3.90 30.35 2.71
CA PRO A 191 3.46 30.88 1.43
C PRO A 191 2.66 32.17 1.64
N ALA A 192 2.83 33.13 0.70
CA ALA A 192 2.04 34.34 0.74
C ALA A 192 0.55 34.07 0.59
N ASN A 193 -0.29 34.86 1.24
CA ASN A 193 -1.73 34.74 1.13
C ASN A 193 -2.18 34.86 -0.33
N ALA A 194 -2.92 33.86 -0.79
CA ALA A 194 -3.46 33.80 -2.13
C ALA A 194 -4.84 33.14 -2.14
N SER A 195 -5.66 33.48 -3.14
CA SER A 195 -7.02 32.93 -3.29
C SER A 195 -7.29 32.62 -4.75
N CYS A 196 -7.85 31.44 -5.01
CA CYS A 196 -8.29 30.98 -6.32
C CYS A 196 -9.25 29.79 -6.13
N ASP A 197 -9.64 29.12 -7.21
CA ASP A 197 -10.37 27.85 -7.10
C ASP A 197 -9.48 26.74 -6.50
N THR A 198 -9.93 26.18 -5.39
CA THR A 198 -9.24 25.13 -4.62
C THR A 198 -9.96 23.78 -4.67
N ALA A 199 -10.89 23.59 -5.60
CA ALA A 199 -11.65 22.35 -5.74
C ALA A 199 -10.75 21.10 -5.90
N ALA A 200 -9.53 21.27 -6.44
CA ALA A 200 -8.54 20.21 -6.52
C ALA A 200 -8.13 19.67 -5.14
N ILE A 201 -7.95 20.53 -4.15
CA ILE A 201 -7.59 20.13 -2.78
C ILE A 201 -8.73 19.31 -2.15
N ALA A 202 -9.99 19.73 -2.36
CA ALA A 202 -11.16 18.99 -1.88
C ALA A 202 -11.21 17.58 -2.51
N ARG A 203 -10.99 17.48 -3.84
CA ARG A 203 -10.95 16.19 -4.53
C ARG A 203 -9.79 15.30 -4.04
N ASN A 204 -8.64 15.88 -3.70
CA ASN A 204 -7.54 15.13 -3.11
C ASN A 204 -7.93 14.53 -1.75
N LEU A 205 -8.64 15.29 -0.91
CA LEU A 205 -9.16 14.79 0.37
C LEU A 205 -10.18 13.67 0.19
N GLU A 206 -11.10 13.80 -0.77
CA GLU A 206 -12.06 12.74 -1.11
C GLU A 206 -11.36 11.48 -1.64
N PHE A 207 -10.40 11.66 -2.56
CA PHE A 207 -9.60 10.57 -3.08
C PHE A 207 -8.85 9.84 -1.96
N GLY A 208 -8.18 10.58 -1.10
CA GLY A 208 -7.45 10.01 0.03
C GLY A 208 -8.36 9.26 1.00
N LYS A 209 -9.55 9.80 1.31
CA LYS A 209 -10.56 9.12 2.13
C LYS A 209 -11.03 7.83 1.47
N LYS A 210 -11.38 7.87 0.18
CA LYS A 210 -11.82 6.70 -0.60
C LYS A 210 -10.78 5.58 -0.59
N HIS A 211 -9.51 5.94 -0.75
CA HIS A 211 -8.39 5.00 -0.83
C HIS A 211 -7.67 4.80 0.51
N ARG A 212 -8.28 5.26 1.62
CA ARG A 212 -7.74 5.08 2.98
C ARG A 212 -6.29 5.57 3.11
N ILE A 213 -6.00 6.75 2.57
CA ILE A 213 -4.75 7.47 2.84
C ILE A 213 -4.89 8.13 4.21
N THR A 214 -4.37 7.48 5.26
CA THR A 214 -4.58 7.88 6.65
C THR A 214 -3.45 8.72 7.24
N GLY A 215 -2.38 8.93 6.46
CA GLY A 215 -1.21 9.68 6.91
C GLY A 215 -0.41 10.30 5.77
N THR A 216 0.45 11.24 6.12
CA THR A 216 1.35 11.95 5.22
C THR A 216 2.81 11.85 5.68
N PRO A 217 3.76 11.77 4.74
CA PRO A 217 3.54 11.62 3.31
C PRO A 217 2.99 10.23 2.96
N THR A 218 2.29 10.11 1.83
CA THR A 218 2.01 8.81 1.20
C THR A 218 2.46 8.88 -0.25
N LEU A 219 3.30 7.94 -0.65
CA LEU A 219 3.96 7.89 -1.95
C LEU A 219 3.31 6.83 -2.85
N PHE A 220 3.26 7.11 -4.15
CA PHE A 220 2.83 6.16 -5.19
C PHE A 220 3.85 6.14 -6.32
N PHE A 221 4.20 4.94 -6.76
CA PHE A 221 5.14 4.69 -7.85
C PHE A 221 4.42 4.12 -9.08
N THR A 222 5.09 4.09 -10.22
CA THR A 222 4.47 3.72 -11.51
C THR A 222 4.08 2.25 -11.63
N ASP A 223 4.60 1.38 -10.77
CA ASP A 223 4.20 -0.02 -10.65
C ASP A 223 2.94 -0.22 -9.77
N GLY A 224 2.34 0.88 -9.29
CA GLY A 224 1.20 0.87 -8.39
C GLY A 224 1.58 0.76 -6.91
N SER A 225 2.86 0.59 -6.58
CA SER A 225 3.33 0.52 -5.20
C SER A 225 2.91 1.76 -4.41
N ARG A 226 2.37 1.53 -3.21
CA ARG A 226 2.00 2.56 -2.25
C ARG A 226 2.85 2.44 -1.00
N VAL A 227 3.57 3.51 -0.66
CA VAL A 227 4.43 3.56 0.52
C VAL A 227 3.94 4.63 1.48
N PRO A 228 3.36 4.26 2.63
CA PRO A 228 2.97 5.21 3.67
C PRO A 228 4.18 5.67 4.48
N GLY A 229 4.24 6.98 4.75
CA GLY A 229 5.29 7.58 5.56
C GLY A 229 6.54 8.01 4.78
N ALA A 230 7.42 8.74 5.48
CA ALA A 230 8.66 9.24 4.93
C ALA A 230 9.70 8.11 4.81
N ILE A 231 10.28 7.96 3.64
CA ILE A 231 11.36 7.03 3.34
C ILE A 231 12.64 7.77 2.98
N THR A 232 13.77 7.08 3.06
CA THR A 232 15.09 7.65 2.74
C THR A 232 15.29 7.82 1.23
N THR A 233 16.22 8.69 0.83
CA THR A 233 16.63 8.86 -0.58
C THR A 233 16.96 7.52 -1.24
N ALA A 234 17.70 6.63 -0.55
CA ALA A 234 18.08 5.33 -1.09
C ALA A 234 16.85 4.42 -1.34
N GLN A 235 15.84 4.48 -0.47
CA GLN A 235 14.59 3.75 -0.68
C GLN A 235 13.79 4.32 -1.84
N VAL A 236 13.69 5.66 -1.97
CA VAL A 236 13.05 6.31 -3.13
C VAL A 236 13.71 5.85 -4.43
N GLU A 237 15.05 5.90 -4.50
CA GLU A 237 15.80 5.47 -5.68
C GLU A 237 15.56 3.99 -6.02
N LYS A 238 15.45 3.14 -5.00
CA LYS A 238 15.13 1.72 -5.19
C LYS A 238 13.75 1.56 -5.83
N TYR A 239 12.69 2.16 -5.24
CA TYR A 239 11.34 2.09 -5.79
C TYR A 239 11.26 2.66 -7.22
N LEU A 240 11.91 3.81 -7.48
CA LEU A 240 11.95 4.41 -8.83
C LEU A 240 12.70 3.55 -9.86
N THR A 241 13.57 2.64 -9.42
CA THR A 241 14.29 1.71 -10.29
C THR A 241 13.48 0.45 -10.53
N ASP A 242 12.80 -0.05 -9.53
CA ASP A 242 12.01 -1.28 -9.57
C ASP A 242 10.68 -1.06 -10.33
N ALA A 243 10.11 0.14 -10.26
CA ALA A 243 8.86 0.56 -10.91
C ALA A 243 9.03 0.94 -12.40
N LYS A 244 9.65 0.07 -13.22
CA LYS A 244 9.88 0.28 -14.66
C LYS A 244 8.76 -0.31 -15.49
#